data_1ba2fe5533c277d629f0ff9357f79ce7
#
_entry.id   1ba2fe5533c277d629f0ff9357f79ce7
#
_cell.length_a   1.000
_cell.length_b   1.000
_cell.length_c   1.000
_cell.angle_alpha   90.00
_cell.angle_beta   90.00
_cell.angle_gamma   90.00
#
_symmetry.space_group_name_H-M   'P 1'
#
loop_
_entity.id
_entity.type
_entity.pdbx_description
1 polymer ?
#
loop_
_entity_poly.entity_id
_entity_poly.type
_entity_poly.pdbx_seq_one_letter_code
_entity_poly.pdbx_strand_id
1 'polypeptide(L)'
;LKLDALWLLASLRRGLFGETGHEMIGITVPGRGSHTIEHLILDLNGTISVDGRLVRGVKERLRELSRELEITVVTADTNRNAEILVAGLPVRIHMIRENQENEQKLAVVLEKGKANTVSIGNGCNDVSMLRESAIGICVVGKEGASTEALMASDVVVSTINDAFDILLKPHRLRATLRR
;
A
#
# COMPACT_ATOMS: atom_id res chain seq x y z
N LEU A 1 -27.84 -29.59 -10.30
CA LEU A 1 -28.45 -28.23 -10.27
C LEU A 1 -28.16 -27.41 -9.02
N LYS A 2 -27.97 -27.98 -7.81
CA LYS A 2 -27.59 -27.21 -6.59
C LYS A 2 -26.11 -27.01 -6.42
N LEU A 3 -25.26 -27.87 -6.98
CA LEU A 3 -23.79 -27.70 -6.93
C LEU A 3 -23.28 -26.58 -7.85
N ASP A 4 -23.91 -26.40 -8.99
CA ASP A 4 -23.51 -25.39 -9.98
C ASP A 4 -23.76 -23.96 -9.50
N ALA A 5 -24.86 -23.74 -8.77
CA ALA A 5 -25.19 -22.44 -8.19
C ALA A 5 -24.23 -22.04 -7.05
N LEU A 6 -23.78 -23.00 -6.24
CA LEU A 6 -22.79 -22.76 -5.18
C LEU A 6 -21.40 -22.47 -5.75
N TRP A 7 -21.02 -23.13 -6.84
CA TRP A 7 -19.75 -22.86 -7.52
C TRP A 7 -19.77 -21.50 -8.23
N LEU A 8 -20.92 -21.14 -8.85
CA LEU A 8 -21.11 -19.83 -9.48
C LEU A 8 -21.11 -18.69 -8.45
N LEU A 9 -21.77 -18.89 -7.29
CA LEU A 9 -21.73 -17.94 -6.18
C LEU A 9 -20.33 -17.82 -5.55
N ALA A 10 -19.58 -18.92 -5.48
CA ALA A 10 -18.19 -18.92 -4.99
C ALA A 10 -17.24 -18.28 -6.01
N SER A 11 -17.49 -18.42 -7.32
CA SER A 11 -16.69 -17.75 -8.35
C SER A 11 -17.03 -16.26 -8.47
N LEU A 12 -18.29 -15.87 -8.30
CA LEU A 12 -18.73 -14.48 -8.22
C LEU A 12 -18.21 -13.79 -6.95
N ARG A 13 -18.17 -14.51 -5.81
CA ARG A 13 -17.53 -14.02 -4.58
C ARG A 13 -16.01 -13.85 -4.75
N ARG A 14 -15.33 -14.79 -5.41
CA ARG A 14 -13.90 -14.66 -5.73
C ARG A 14 -13.60 -13.53 -6.72
N GLY A 15 -14.53 -13.14 -7.56
CA GLY A 15 -14.41 -11.99 -8.47
C GLY A 15 -14.71 -10.64 -7.81
N LEU A 16 -15.43 -10.63 -6.66
CA LEU A 16 -15.77 -9.44 -5.88
C LEU A 16 -14.97 -9.31 -4.59
N PHE A 17 -14.52 -10.46 -4.04
CA PHE A 17 -13.73 -10.55 -2.81
C PHE A 17 -12.53 -11.43 -3.15
N GLY A 18 -11.32 -10.88 -3.18
CA GLY A 18 -10.10 -11.64 -3.38
C GLY A 18 -9.99 -12.86 -2.44
N GLU A 19 -8.97 -13.69 -2.58
CA GLU A 19 -8.75 -14.89 -1.72
C GLU A 19 -8.73 -14.56 -0.22
N THR A 20 -8.51 -13.29 0.14
CA THR A 20 -8.46 -12.77 1.51
C THR A 20 -9.81 -12.33 2.08
N GLY A 21 -10.91 -12.33 1.29
CA GLY A 21 -12.24 -11.93 1.73
C GLY A 21 -12.44 -10.42 1.91
N HIS A 22 -11.49 -9.59 1.47
CA HIS A 22 -11.62 -8.13 1.40
C HIS A 22 -12.27 -7.69 0.08
N GLU A 23 -13.04 -6.59 0.11
CA GLU A 23 -13.42 -5.87 -1.11
C GLU A 23 -12.14 -5.32 -1.74
N MET A 24 -12.03 -5.39 -3.09
CA MET A 24 -10.83 -4.98 -3.82
C MET A 24 -11.01 -3.60 -4.43
N ILE A 25 -9.95 -2.80 -4.46
CA ILE A 25 -10.00 -1.51 -5.15
C ILE A 25 -9.72 -1.70 -6.64
N GLY A 26 -10.75 -1.53 -7.48
CA GLY A 26 -10.61 -1.52 -8.93
C GLY A 26 -10.17 -0.15 -9.44
N ILE A 27 -9.03 -0.09 -10.15
CA ILE A 27 -8.49 1.15 -10.73
C ILE A 27 -8.30 0.93 -12.22
N THR A 28 -9.12 1.57 -13.05
CA THR A 28 -8.94 1.58 -14.51
C THR A 28 -8.33 2.91 -14.93
N VAL A 29 -7.11 2.88 -15.46
CA VAL A 29 -6.37 4.07 -15.92
C VAL A 29 -6.33 4.08 -17.44
N PRO A 30 -6.94 5.08 -18.12
CA PRO A 30 -6.86 5.20 -19.57
C PRO A 30 -5.40 5.25 -20.05
N GLY A 31 -5.06 4.35 -20.98
CA GLY A 31 -3.69 4.22 -21.52
C GLY A 31 -2.72 3.41 -20.66
N ARG A 32 -3.12 2.94 -19.46
CA ARG A 32 -2.29 2.09 -18.57
C ARG A 32 -2.94 0.74 -18.21
N GLY A 33 -4.23 0.57 -18.49
CA GLY A 33 -4.98 -0.66 -18.19
C GLY A 33 -5.76 -0.62 -16.89
N SER A 34 -6.20 -1.80 -16.45
CA SER A 34 -6.98 -1.98 -15.21
C SER A 34 -6.15 -2.75 -14.20
N HIS A 35 -6.16 -2.29 -12.96
CA HIS A 35 -5.53 -2.93 -11.81
C HIS A 35 -6.60 -3.28 -10.77
N THR A 36 -6.49 -4.47 -10.21
CA THR A 36 -7.28 -4.88 -9.03
C THR A 36 -6.33 -4.91 -7.86
N ILE A 37 -6.46 -3.96 -6.95
CA ILE A 37 -5.56 -3.80 -5.82
C ILE A 37 -6.14 -4.52 -4.61
N GLU A 38 -5.32 -5.37 -4.01
CA GLU A 38 -5.64 -6.22 -2.86
C GLU A 38 -4.71 -5.91 -1.68
N HIS A 39 -3.50 -5.41 -1.95
CA HIS A 39 -2.45 -5.21 -0.95
C HIS A 39 -1.96 -3.76 -0.93
N LEU A 40 -1.78 -3.24 0.28
CA LEU A 40 -1.14 -1.96 0.54
C LEU A 40 0.12 -2.20 1.39
N ILE A 41 1.29 -1.89 0.84
CA ILE A 41 2.57 -1.97 1.53
C ILE A 41 3.01 -0.56 1.91
N LEU A 42 3.33 -0.37 3.18
CA LEU A 42 3.67 0.92 3.77
C LEU A 42 5.05 0.87 4.42
N ASP A 43 5.88 1.84 4.13
CA ASP A 43 6.99 2.18 5.00
C ASP A 43 6.48 2.86 6.28
N LEU A 44 7.26 2.79 7.37
CA LEU A 44 6.89 3.35 8.67
C LEU A 44 7.43 4.76 8.86
N ASN A 45 8.77 4.89 8.94
CA ASN A 45 9.44 6.11 9.37
C ASN A 45 9.56 7.11 8.22
N GLY A 46 9.15 8.38 8.47
CA GLY A 46 9.07 9.39 7.41
C GLY A 46 7.83 9.25 6.51
N THR A 47 7.11 8.12 6.58
CA THR A 47 5.92 7.83 5.78
C THR A 47 4.65 7.93 6.62
N ILE A 48 4.31 6.90 7.41
CA ILE A 48 3.12 6.92 8.29
C ILE A 48 3.41 7.46 9.68
N SER A 49 4.68 7.55 10.05
CA SER A 49 5.15 8.14 11.30
C SER A 49 6.24 9.18 11.05
N VAL A 50 6.30 10.17 11.94
CA VAL A 50 7.31 11.24 11.97
C VAL A 50 7.72 11.42 13.42
N ASP A 51 9.02 11.53 13.69
CA ASP A 51 9.56 11.67 15.05
C ASP A 51 9.03 10.62 16.04
N GLY A 52 8.87 9.37 15.58
CA GLY A 52 8.36 8.27 16.40
C GLY A 52 6.88 8.36 16.76
N ARG A 53 6.09 9.14 16.05
CA ARG A 53 4.64 9.30 16.27
C ARG A 53 3.87 9.15 14.97
N LEU A 54 2.74 8.45 15.02
CA LEU A 54 1.86 8.38 13.86
C LEU A 54 1.36 9.78 13.45
N VAL A 55 1.38 10.03 12.16
CA VAL A 55 0.80 11.25 11.59
C VAL A 55 -0.69 11.29 11.89
N ARG A 56 -1.18 12.46 12.31
CA ARG A 56 -2.60 12.65 12.61
C ARG A 56 -3.46 12.31 11.39
N GLY A 57 -4.53 11.53 11.58
CA GLY A 57 -5.44 11.12 10.51
C GLY A 57 -5.08 9.78 9.83
N VAL A 58 -3.92 9.21 10.15
CA VAL A 58 -3.48 7.91 9.64
C VAL A 58 -4.37 6.77 10.17
N LYS A 59 -4.68 6.78 11.47
CA LYS A 59 -5.44 5.70 12.11
C LYS A 59 -6.82 5.49 11.48
N GLU A 60 -7.52 6.58 11.24
CA GLU A 60 -8.86 6.57 10.66
C GLU A 60 -8.84 6.01 9.24
N ARG A 61 -7.89 6.46 8.43
CA ARG A 61 -7.75 6.04 7.03
C ARG A 61 -7.29 4.60 6.89
N LEU A 62 -6.39 4.13 7.74
CA LEU A 62 -5.99 2.73 7.76
C LEU A 62 -7.17 1.81 8.10
N ARG A 63 -8.05 2.20 9.04
CA ARG A 63 -9.27 1.44 9.33
C ARG A 63 -10.25 1.42 8.17
N GLU A 64 -10.34 2.49 7.42
CA GLU A 64 -11.20 2.57 6.23
C GLU A 64 -10.62 1.70 5.10
N LEU A 65 -9.35 1.87 4.77
CA LEU A 65 -8.66 1.10 3.73
C LEU A 65 -8.61 -0.40 4.01
N SER A 66 -8.52 -0.79 5.29
CA SER A 66 -8.47 -2.21 5.66
C SER A 66 -9.76 -2.99 5.40
N ARG A 67 -10.85 -2.31 5.05
CA ARG A 67 -12.08 -2.97 4.60
C ARG A 67 -11.93 -3.56 3.20
N GLU A 68 -11.05 -2.93 2.40
CA GLU A 68 -10.84 -3.27 0.99
C GLU A 68 -9.45 -3.88 0.73
N LEU A 69 -8.45 -3.57 1.56
CA LEU A 69 -7.05 -3.93 1.35
C LEU A 69 -6.45 -4.66 2.55
N GLU A 70 -5.61 -5.65 2.28
CA GLU A 70 -4.67 -6.17 3.26
C GLU A 70 -3.51 -5.19 3.40
N ILE A 71 -3.29 -4.64 4.61
CA ILE A 71 -2.29 -3.62 4.86
C ILE A 71 -1.08 -4.22 5.59
N THR A 72 0.11 -4.06 5.01
CA THR A 72 1.37 -4.49 5.61
C THR A 72 2.29 -3.29 5.80
N VAL A 73 2.72 -3.05 7.03
CA VAL A 73 3.76 -2.08 7.37
C VAL A 73 5.10 -2.81 7.38
N VAL A 74 6.06 -2.36 6.55
CA VAL A 74 7.39 -2.97 6.44
C VAL A 74 8.41 -2.01 7.06
N THR A 75 9.16 -2.48 8.04
CA THR A 75 10.10 -1.61 8.78
C THR A 75 11.29 -2.42 9.33
N ALA A 76 12.45 -1.76 9.39
CA ALA A 76 13.65 -2.25 10.07
C ALA A 76 13.71 -1.81 11.55
N ASP A 77 12.65 -1.22 12.11
CA ASP A 77 12.62 -0.74 13.48
C ASP A 77 12.69 -1.90 14.49
N THR A 78 13.91 -2.15 14.99
CA THR A 78 14.21 -3.22 15.95
C THR A 78 13.79 -2.90 17.38
N ASN A 79 13.42 -1.65 17.69
CA ASN A 79 13.17 -1.18 19.05
C ASN A 79 11.73 -1.38 19.56
N ARG A 80 10.91 -2.24 18.89
CA ARG A 80 9.50 -2.48 19.21
C ARG A 80 8.59 -1.23 19.13
N ASN A 81 9.11 -0.09 18.68
CA ASN A 81 8.30 1.12 18.52
C ASN A 81 7.24 0.94 17.44
N ALA A 82 7.54 0.19 16.36
CA ALA A 82 6.60 -0.11 15.30
C ALA A 82 5.34 -0.80 15.85
N GLU A 83 5.48 -1.84 16.68
CA GLU A 83 4.36 -2.57 17.27
C GLU A 83 3.48 -1.66 18.15
N ILE A 84 4.12 -0.80 18.94
CA ILE A 84 3.42 0.16 19.81
C ILE A 84 2.66 1.21 18.96
N LEU A 85 3.31 1.73 17.92
CA LEU A 85 2.73 2.76 17.06
C LEU A 85 1.47 2.28 16.34
N VAL A 86 1.45 1.05 15.86
CA VAL A 86 0.33 0.50 15.10
C VAL A 86 -0.57 -0.40 15.95
N ALA A 87 -0.37 -0.46 17.26
CA ALA A 87 -1.18 -1.28 18.17
C ALA A 87 -2.69 -0.97 18.01
N GLY A 88 -3.49 -2.03 17.84
CA GLY A 88 -4.94 -1.91 17.64
C GLY A 88 -5.37 -1.36 16.27
N LEU A 89 -4.45 -1.24 15.31
CA LEU A 89 -4.76 -0.96 13.92
C LEU A 89 -4.86 -2.26 13.11
N PRO A 90 -5.70 -2.31 12.08
CA PRO A 90 -5.88 -3.48 11.23
C PRO A 90 -4.76 -3.58 10.19
N VAL A 91 -3.53 -3.71 10.65
CA VAL A 91 -2.33 -3.81 9.82
C VAL A 91 -1.47 -4.99 10.29
N ARG A 92 -0.73 -5.59 9.36
CA ARG A 92 0.33 -6.55 9.69
C ARG A 92 1.66 -5.81 9.71
N ILE A 93 2.56 -6.22 10.59
CA ILE A 93 3.93 -5.73 10.61
C ILE A 93 4.83 -6.81 10.02
N HIS A 94 5.65 -6.40 9.06
CA HIS A 94 6.71 -7.22 8.49
C HIS A 94 8.06 -6.60 8.89
N MET A 95 8.72 -7.24 9.85
CA MET A 95 10.04 -6.81 10.31
C MET A 95 11.11 -7.24 9.31
N ILE A 96 11.95 -6.31 8.88
CA ILE A 96 13.08 -6.56 8.00
C ILE A 96 14.40 -6.28 8.74
N ARG A 97 15.50 -6.77 8.18
CA ARG A 97 16.85 -6.56 8.72
C ARG A 97 17.45 -5.27 8.17
N GLU A 98 18.24 -4.59 8.95
CA GLU A 98 19.07 -3.47 8.51
C GLU A 98 20.06 -3.89 7.41
N ASN A 99 20.49 -2.91 6.61
CA ASN A 99 21.47 -3.03 5.50
C ASN A 99 21.01 -3.79 4.25
N GLN A 100 19.77 -4.18 4.13
CA GLN A 100 19.17 -4.79 2.92
C GLN A 100 17.70 -4.45 2.82
N GLU A 101 17.32 -3.27 3.28
CA GLU A 101 15.90 -2.87 3.40
C GLU A 101 15.22 -2.81 2.04
N ASN A 102 15.89 -2.27 1.03
CA ASN A 102 15.34 -2.11 -0.32
C ASN A 102 14.98 -3.46 -0.96
N GLU A 103 15.88 -4.45 -0.87
CA GLU A 103 15.66 -5.80 -1.40
C GLU A 103 14.58 -6.54 -0.62
N GLN A 104 14.54 -6.40 0.70
CA GLN A 104 13.55 -7.04 1.54
C GLN A 104 12.16 -6.45 1.36
N LYS A 105 12.03 -5.12 1.21
CA LYS A 105 10.76 -4.46 0.87
C LYS A 105 10.25 -4.91 -0.50
N LEU A 106 11.14 -5.04 -1.49
CA LEU A 106 10.80 -5.61 -2.78
C LEU A 106 10.31 -7.06 -2.65
N ALA A 107 10.97 -7.89 -1.83
CA ALA A 107 10.55 -9.27 -1.63
C ALA A 107 9.11 -9.38 -1.11
N VAL A 108 8.70 -8.48 -0.21
CA VAL A 108 7.29 -8.41 0.27
C VAL A 108 6.34 -8.07 -0.88
N VAL A 109 6.69 -7.14 -1.76
CA VAL A 109 5.87 -6.81 -2.95
C VAL A 109 5.72 -8.02 -3.87
N LEU A 110 6.81 -8.74 -4.12
CA LEU A 110 6.79 -9.93 -4.98
C LEU A 110 5.97 -11.06 -4.37
N GLU A 111 6.07 -11.28 -3.06
CA GLU A 111 5.27 -12.28 -2.32
C GLU A 111 3.78 -11.99 -2.41
N LYS A 112 3.38 -10.72 -2.27
CA LYS A 112 1.99 -10.28 -2.35
C LYS A 112 1.44 -10.18 -3.78
N GLY A 113 2.32 -10.22 -4.78
CA GLY A 113 1.96 -10.03 -6.18
C GLY A 113 2.00 -8.57 -6.61
N LYS A 114 3.03 -8.20 -7.35
CA LYS A 114 3.27 -6.82 -7.76
C LYS A 114 2.12 -6.16 -8.53
N ALA A 115 1.37 -6.95 -9.31
CA ALA A 115 0.24 -6.45 -10.11
C ALA A 115 -0.98 -6.03 -9.26
N ASN A 116 -1.06 -6.52 -8.02
CA ASN A 116 -2.18 -6.31 -7.10
C ASN A 116 -1.78 -5.46 -5.88
N THR A 117 -0.59 -4.89 -5.91
CA THR A 117 -0.01 -4.16 -4.76
C THR A 117 0.15 -2.67 -5.07
N VAL A 118 -0.25 -1.85 -4.12
CA VAL A 118 0.18 -0.44 -4.00
C VAL A 118 1.24 -0.35 -2.93
N SER A 119 2.33 0.37 -3.17
CA SER A 119 3.34 0.68 -2.16
C SER A 119 3.44 2.18 -1.91
N ILE A 120 3.71 2.56 -0.65
CA ILE A 120 3.89 3.95 -0.22
C ILE A 120 5.15 4.07 0.62
N GLY A 121 6.03 5.01 0.26
CA GLY A 121 7.29 5.25 0.95
C GLY A 121 7.87 6.62 0.63
N ASN A 122 9.05 6.96 1.20
CA ASN A 122 9.72 8.24 0.98
C ASN A 122 11.24 8.13 0.81
N GLY A 123 11.85 7.03 1.22
CA GLY A 123 13.30 6.86 1.32
C GLY A 123 13.95 6.13 0.15
N CYS A 124 15.28 6.16 0.09
CA CYS A 124 16.06 5.38 -0.88
C CYS A 124 15.83 3.87 -0.72
N ASN A 125 15.53 3.41 0.49
CA ASN A 125 15.20 2.02 0.81
C ASN A 125 13.81 1.59 0.33
N ASP A 126 13.01 2.51 -0.25
CA ASP A 126 11.68 2.24 -0.81
C ASP A 126 11.69 2.13 -2.34
N VAL A 127 12.79 2.47 -2.98
CA VAL A 127 12.88 2.61 -4.45
C VAL A 127 12.38 1.40 -5.20
N SER A 128 12.84 0.21 -4.80
CA SER A 128 12.46 -1.02 -5.52
C SER A 128 11.00 -1.41 -5.29
N MET A 129 10.46 -1.26 -4.08
CA MET A 129 9.04 -1.52 -3.84
C MET A 129 8.14 -0.52 -4.56
N LEU A 130 8.52 0.77 -4.62
CA LEU A 130 7.77 1.80 -5.34
C LEU A 130 7.74 1.53 -6.85
N ARG A 131 8.89 1.11 -7.43
CA ARG A 131 9.02 0.85 -8.87
C ARG A 131 8.27 -0.39 -9.32
N GLU A 132 8.30 -1.46 -8.53
CA GLU A 132 7.80 -2.77 -8.93
C GLU A 132 6.34 -3.04 -8.57
N SER A 133 5.73 -2.23 -7.73
CA SER A 133 4.30 -2.31 -7.42
C SER A 133 3.46 -1.87 -8.63
N ALA A 134 2.20 -2.29 -8.66
CA ALA A 134 1.23 -1.82 -9.67
C ALA A 134 1.11 -0.30 -9.66
N ILE A 135 1.19 0.30 -8.46
CA ILE A 135 1.23 1.74 -8.25
C ILE A 135 2.16 2.04 -7.09
N GLY A 136 3.23 2.78 -7.35
CA GLY A 136 4.12 3.33 -6.34
C GLY A 136 3.75 4.78 -6.02
N ILE A 137 3.60 5.10 -4.74
CA ILE A 137 3.27 6.46 -4.27
C ILE A 137 4.40 6.96 -3.37
N CYS A 138 5.05 8.05 -3.77
CA CYS A 138 6.04 8.71 -2.94
C CYS A 138 5.41 9.82 -2.09
N VAL A 139 5.70 9.82 -0.79
CA VAL A 139 5.25 10.85 0.15
C VAL A 139 6.41 11.77 0.48
N VAL A 140 6.28 13.06 0.21
CA VAL A 140 7.32 14.04 0.59
C VAL A 140 7.36 14.23 2.10
N GLY A 141 6.22 14.43 2.75
CA GLY A 141 6.10 14.49 4.21
C GLY A 141 6.94 15.62 4.84
N LYS A 142 7.10 15.51 6.17
CA LYS A 142 7.93 16.46 6.94
C LYS A 142 9.42 16.13 6.92
N GLU A 143 9.77 14.87 6.71
CA GLU A 143 11.15 14.40 6.61
C GLU A 143 11.71 14.53 5.19
N GLY A 144 10.86 14.93 4.23
CA GLY A 144 11.20 14.96 2.81
C GLY A 144 11.10 13.59 2.15
N ALA A 145 11.54 13.54 0.89
CA ALA A 145 11.67 12.28 0.14
C ALA A 145 12.97 12.27 -0.65
N SER A 146 13.56 11.09 -0.82
CA SER A 146 14.72 10.95 -1.69
C SER A 146 14.35 11.19 -3.15
N THR A 147 15.23 11.81 -3.92
CA THR A 147 15.03 11.97 -5.36
C THR A 147 14.86 10.64 -6.09
N GLU A 148 15.51 9.60 -5.62
CA GLU A 148 15.40 8.24 -6.17
C GLU A 148 14.00 7.66 -5.94
N ALA A 149 13.41 7.84 -4.74
CA ALA A 149 12.03 7.44 -4.46
C ALA A 149 11.01 8.21 -5.30
N LEU A 150 11.21 9.54 -5.45
CA LEU A 150 10.39 10.36 -6.33
C LEU A 150 10.39 9.84 -7.77
N MET A 151 11.57 9.52 -8.31
CA MET A 151 11.72 9.04 -9.70
C MET A 151 11.26 7.59 -9.89
N ALA A 152 11.16 6.80 -8.83
CA ALA A 152 10.70 5.43 -8.88
C ALA A 152 9.18 5.30 -8.76
N SER A 153 8.49 6.35 -8.28
CA SER A 153 7.06 6.33 -8.03
C SER A 153 6.22 6.73 -9.25
N ASP A 154 4.96 6.29 -9.29
CA ASP A 154 3.95 6.72 -10.27
C ASP A 154 3.26 8.03 -9.86
N VAL A 155 3.15 8.25 -8.56
CA VAL A 155 2.47 9.42 -7.96
C VAL A 155 3.29 9.96 -6.82
N VAL A 156 3.37 11.28 -6.74
CA VAL A 156 4.00 12.00 -5.62
C VAL A 156 2.94 12.83 -4.93
N VAL A 157 2.90 12.75 -3.60
CA VAL A 157 1.96 13.49 -2.75
C VAL A 157 2.68 14.22 -1.63
N SER A 158 2.05 15.28 -1.14
CA SER A 158 2.64 16.10 -0.07
C SER A 158 2.56 15.43 1.30
N THR A 159 1.49 14.67 1.56
CA THR A 159 1.27 14.02 2.87
C THR A 159 0.80 12.58 2.70
N ILE A 160 1.02 11.76 3.73
CA ILE A 160 0.49 10.39 3.78
C ILE A 160 -1.04 10.35 3.74
N ASN A 161 -1.71 11.35 4.30
CA ASN A 161 -3.16 11.43 4.24
C ASN A 161 -3.65 11.63 2.81
N ASP A 162 -2.92 12.40 1.98
CA ASP A 162 -3.23 12.55 0.56
C ASP A 162 -3.06 11.23 -0.19
N ALA A 163 -2.02 10.45 0.14
CA ALA A 163 -1.83 9.12 -0.42
C ALA A 163 -3.00 8.18 -0.12
N PHE A 164 -3.47 8.16 1.11
CA PHE A 164 -4.63 7.36 1.50
C PHE A 164 -5.93 7.87 0.85
N ASP A 165 -6.12 9.19 0.81
CA ASP A 165 -7.32 9.81 0.22
C ASP A 165 -7.45 9.54 -1.28
N ILE A 166 -6.35 9.40 -2.03
CA ILE A 166 -6.41 9.02 -3.44
C ILE A 166 -6.73 7.54 -3.64
N LEU A 167 -6.38 6.66 -2.70
CA LEU A 167 -6.79 5.25 -2.70
C LEU A 167 -8.27 5.09 -2.34
N LEU A 168 -8.74 5.79 -1.31
CA LEU A 168 -10.16 5.85 -0.92
C LEU A 168 -11.05 6.51 -1.98
N LYS A 169 -10.44 7.27 -2.90
CA LYS A 169 -11.13 7.96 -4.00
C LYS A 169 -10.44 7.65 -5.34
N PRO A 170 -10.57 6.41 -5.88
CA PRO A 170 -9.80 5.94 -7.05
C PRO A 170 -9.94 6.81 -8.30
N HIS A 171 -11.05 7.58 -8.42
CA HIS A 171 -11.22 8.54 -9.51
C HIS A 171 -10.13 9.63 -9.54
N ARG A 172 -9.56 10.02 -8.37
CA ARG A 172 -8.45 10.99 -8.29
C ARG A 172 -7.17 10.39 -8.86
N LEU A 173 -6.87 9.16 -8.46
CA LEU A 173 -5.71 8.43 -8.97
C LEU A 173 -5.80 8.22 -10.48
N ARG A 174 -7.00 7.84 -10.99
CA ARG A 174 -7.26 7.73 -12.41
C ARG A 174 -7.04 9.06 -13.15
N ALA A 175 -7.45 10.18 -12.57
CA ALA A 175 -7.25 11.50 -13.18
C ALA A 175 -5.77 11.89 -13.28
N THR A 176 -4.97 11.54 -12.27
CA THR A 176 -3.53 11.83 -12.22
C THR A 176 -2.73 10.93 -13.19
N LEU A 177 -3.07 9.64 -13.30
CA LEU A 177 -2.29 8.66 -14.05
C LEU A 177 -2.70 8.51 -15.53
N ARG A 178 -3.81 9.09 -15.96
CA ARG A 178 -4.27 9.03 -17.37
C ARG A 178 -3.21 9.62 -18.32
N ARG A 179 -3.03 8.95 -19.45
CA ARG A 179 -2.18 9.39 -20.55
C ARG A 179 -3.03 9.91 -21.71
#